data_8ed5c650148337bd318c73489915535b
#
_entry.id   8ed5c650148337bd318c73489915535b
#
_cell.length_a   1.000
_cell.length_b   1.000
_cell.length_c   1.000
_cell.angle_alpha   90.00
_cell.angle_beta   90.00
_cell.angle_gamma   90.00
#
_symmetry.space_group_name_H-M   'P 1'
#
loop_
_entity.id
_entity.type
_entity.pdbx_description
1 polymer ?
#
loop_
_entity_poly.entity_id
_entity_poly.type
_entity_poly.pdbx_seq_one_letter_code
_entity_poly.pdbx_strand_id
1 'polypeptide(L)'
;MSLQRRRHKQLLPCNHSPMSQQIGGNEELLAQRYGKKGSNTWRYIAALLLLTALPWLIWSAWHHSNPQIRVTLISFQNEQDNSIDITYLIQRRDPSLALNCTLIARDFDKNVVGEVEVVISSSSQGSLSRNDTIPTRLRAVNASVQRCDAIDLKGK
;
A
#
# COMPACT_ATOMS: atom_id res chain seq x y z
N MET A 1 53.69 -11.73 80.80
CA MET A 1 53.42 -13.01 80.12
C MET A 1 52.14 -12.86 79.30
N SER A 2 52.27 -12.62 78.01
CA SER A 2 51.19 -12.24 77.11
C SER A 2 51.14 -13.24 75.97
N LEU A 3 50.14 -14.12 75.94
CA LEU A 3 49.91 -15.14 74.97
C LEU A 3 49.11 -14.55 73.81
N GLN A 4 49.76 -14.31 72.70
CA GLN A 4 49.19 -13.80 71.44
C GLN A 4 48.55 -14.96 70.66
N ARG A 5 47.24 -15.02 70.61
CA ARG A 5 46.41 -15.98 69.88
C ARG A 5 46.33 -15.56 68.39
N ARG A 6 47.12 -16.19 67.52
CA ARG A 6 46.99 -16.03 66.03
C ARG A 6 45.69 -16.69 65.60
N ARG A 7 44.75 -15.91 65.08
CA ARG A 7 43.61 -16.44 64.32
C ARG A 7 44.07 -16.73 62.91
N HIS A 8 44.10 -18.00 62.54
CA HIS A 8 44.19 -18.40 61.14
C HIS A 8 42.88 -18.02 60.44
N LYS A 9 42.91 -17.07 59.50
CA LYS A 9 41.85 -16.86 58.53
C LYS A 9 41.91 -17.99 57.51
N GLN A 10 40.97 -18.91 57.58
CA GLN A 10 40.74 -19.87 56.51
C GLN A 10 40.13 -19.12 55.32
N LEU A 11 40.90 -18.98 54.26
CA LEU A 11 40.44 -18.55 52.97
C LEU A 11 39.63 -19.72 52.35
N LEU A 12 38.34 -19.56 52.25
CA LEU A 12 37.46 -20.45 51.50
C LEU A 12 37.84 -20.37 50.03
N PRO A 13 38.07 -21.48 49.34
CA PRO A 13 38.32 -21.43 47.90
C PRO A 13 37.05 -21.03 47.18
N CYS A 14 37.12 -19.94 46.44
CA CYS A 14 36.10 -19.59 45.45
C CYS A 14 36.04 -20.68 44.38
N ASN A 15 35.04 -21.53 44.47
CA ASN A 15 34.79 -22.54 43.47
C ASN A 15 34.19 -21.84 42.23
N HIS A 16 35.04 -21.44 41.30
CA HIS A 16 34.63 -21.00 39.97
C HIS A 16 34.14 -22.24 39.21
N SER A 17 32.85 -22.54 39.35
CA SER A 17 32.20 -23.45 38.42
C SER A 17 32.18 -22.80 37.04
N PRO A 18 32.67 -23.44 35.98
CA PRO A 18 32.68 -22.82 34.65
C PRO A 18 31.28 -22.61 34.16
N MET A 19 31.00 -21.35 33.77
CA MET A 19 29.73 -20.84 33.27
C MET A 19 29.16 -21.59 32.05
N SER A 20 29.97 -22.51 31.50
CA SER A 20 29.61 -23.34 30.34
C SER A 20 28.59 -24.45 30.63
N GLN A 21 28.42 -24.88 31.89
CA GLN A 21 27.44 -25.92 32.24
C GLN A 21 26.02 -25.42 32.43
N GLN A 22 25.81 -24.11 32.61
CA GLN A 22 24.45 -23.54 32.77
C GLN A 22 23.71 -23.30 31.44
N ILE A 23 24.44 -23.26 30.31
CA ILE A 23 23.84 -23.00 28.99
C ILE A 23 23.01 -24.19 28.50
N GLY A 24 23.45 -25.43 28.80
CA GLY A 24 22.73 -26.64 28.40
C GLY A 24 21.39 -26.86 29.14
N GLY A 25 21.33 -26.45 30.42
CA GLY A 25 20.13 -26.61 31.24
C GLY A 25 18.98 -25.66 30.83
N ASN A 26 19.32 -24.51 30.29
CA ASN A 26 18.31 -23.53 29.85
C ASN A 26 17.67 -23.91 28.52
N GLU A 27 18.40 -24.57 27.62
CA GLU A 27 17.84 -25.04 26.35
C GLU A 27 16.82 -26.16 26.56
N GLU A 28 17.06 -27.04 27.51
CA GLU A 28 16.13 -28.13 27.81
C GLU A 28 14.86 -27.65 28.50
N LEU A 29 14.97 -26.67 29.40
CA LEU A 29 13.82 -26.00 30.04
C LEU A 29 13.02 -25.15 29.04
N LEU A 30 13.68 -24.51 28.08
CA LEU A 30 13.01 -23.77 27.01
C LEU A 30 12.31 -24.71 26.03
N ALA A 31 12.93 -25.85 25.69
CA ALA A 31 12.30 -26.86 24.84
C ALA A 31 11.05 -27.49 25.52
N GLN A 32 11.04 -27.60 26.83
CA GLN A 32 9.91 -28.12 27.58
C GLN A 32 8.74 -27.10 27.66
N ARG A 33 9.03 -25.80 27.74
CA ARG A 33 8.00 -24.74 27.80
C ARG A 33 7.49 -24.29 26.43
N TYR A 34 8.34 -24.27 25.41
CA TYR A 34 8.03 -23.75 24.07
C TYR A 34 7.92 -24.83 22.99
N GLY A 35 7.97 -26.09 23.38
CA GLY A 35 7.87 -27.22 22.48
C GLY A 35 9.21 -27.55 21.79
N LYS A 36 9.31 -28.77 21.29
CA LYS A 36 10.47 -29.25 20.55
C LYS A 36 10.64 -28.43 19.28
N LYS A 37 11.89 -28.11 18.97
CA LYS A 37 12.33 -27.46 17.73
C LYS A 37 11.57 -28.05 16.53
N GLY A 38 10.69 -27.24 15.93
CA GLY A 38 9.82 -27.68 14.84
C GLY A 38 10.65 -28.34 13.73
N SER A 39 10.12 -29.40 13.16
CA SER A 39 10.77 -30.13 12.07
C SER A 39 11.09 -29.15 10.93
N ASN A 40 12.20 -29.33 10.23
CA ASN A 40 12.59 -28.52 9.05
C ASN A 40 11.53 -28.51 7.93
N THR A 41 10.50 -29.31 8.04
CA THR A 41 9.37 -29.40 7.10
C THR A 41 8.68 -28.04 6.86
N TRP A 42 8.58 -27.20 7.88
CA TRP A 42 8.07 -25.84 7.79
C TRP A 42 8.86 -24.99 6.76
N ARG A 43 10.19 -25.14 6.69
CA ARG A 43 11.06 -24.39 5.75
C ARG A 43 10.77 -24.81 4.31
N TYR A 44 10.52 -26.07 4.05
CA TYR A 44 10.17 -26.58 2.72
C TYR A 44 8.78 -26.11 2.30
N ILE A 45 7.80 -26.11 3.22
CA ILE A 45 6.46 -25.59 2.98
C ILE A 45 6.51 -24.10 2.68
N ALA A 46 7.27 -23.33 3.48
CA ALA A 46 7.44 -21.90 3.26
C ALA A 46 8.14 -21.59 1.93
N ALA A 47 9.17 -22.35 1.57
CA ALA A 47 9.84 -22.22 0.28
C ALA A 47 8.92 -22.54 -0.90
N LEU A 48 8.12 -23.61 -0.79
CA LEU A 48 7.15 -23.98 -1.82
C LEU A 48 6.08 -22.90 -2.00
N LEU A 49 5.52 -22.39 -0.90
CA LEU A 49 4.55 -21.29 -0.93
C LEU A 49 5.14 -20.03 -1.56
N LEU A 50 6.39 -19.71 -1.23
CA LEU A 50 7.05 -18.53 -1.77
C LEU A 50 7.33 -18.68 -3.27
N LEU A 51 7.75 -19.86 -3.72
CA LEU A 51 7.99 -20.15 -5.14
C LEU A 51 6.70 -20.11 -5.99
N THR A 52 5.55 -20.45 -5.43
CA THR A 52 4.26 -20.40 -6.14
C THR A 52 3.60 -19.04 -6.03
N ALA A 53 3.64 -18.40 -4.86
CA ALA A 53 2.99 -17.12 -4.62
C ALA A 53 3.71 -15.94 -5.30
N LEU A 54 5.07 -15.96 -5.33
CA LEU A 54 5.85 -14.87 -5.94
C LEU A 54 5.54 -14.66 -7.43
N PRO A 55 5.59 -15.68 -8.31
CA PRO A 55 5.25 -15.51 -9.73
C PRO A 55 3.81 -15.02 -9.92
N TRP A 56 2.88 -15.54 -9.12
CA TRP A 56 1.49 -15.11 -9.18
C TRP A 56 1.31 -13.65 -8.77
N LEU A 57 1.99 -13.20 -7.70
CA LEU A 57 1.97 -11.80 -7.25
C LEU A 57 2.58 -10.86 -8.28
N ILE A 58 3.72 -11.26 -8.90
CA ILE A 58 4.37 -10.46 -9.94
C ILE A 58 3.45 -10.33 -11.16
N TRP A 59 2.84 -11.42 -11.59
CA TRP A 59 1.90 -11.41 -12.72
C TRP A 59 0.67 -10.55 -12.43
N SER A 60 0.07 -10.70 -11.23
CA SER A 60 -1.06 -9.89 -10.79
C SER A 60 -0.71 -8.41 -10.70
N ALA A 61 0.44 -8.08 -10.09
CA ALA A 61 0.91 -6.70 -10.01
C ALA A 61 1.14 -6.09 -11.39
N TRP A 62 1.73 -6.83 -12.32
CA TRP A 62 1.94 -6.37 -13.69
C TRP A 62 0.62 -6.10 -14.41
N HIS A 63 -0.35 -7.01 -14.26
CA HIS A 63 -1.66 -6.87 -14.91
C HIS A 63 -2.44 -5.66 -14.39
N HIS A 64 -2.40 -5.40 -13.08
CA HIS A 64 -3.08 -4.27 -12.45
C HIS A 64 -2.35 -2.93 -12.55
N SER A 65 -1.01 -2.93 -12.72
CA SER A 65 -0.23 -1.68 -12.78
C SER A 65 -0.30 -0.98 -14.14
N ASN A 66 -0.84 -1.62 -15.19
CA ASN A 66 -0.89 -1.08 -16.54
C ASN A 66 -2.33 -0.80 -17.01
N PRO A 67 -3.05 0.17 -16.41
CA PRO A 67 -4.37 0.53 -16.90
C PRO A 67 -4.28 1.11 -18.31
N GLN A 68 -5.28 0.83 -19.13
CA GLN A 68 -5.36 1.36 -20.51
C GLN A 68 -5.59 2.87 -20.53
N ILE A 69 -6.30 3.37 -19.51
CA ILE A 69 -6.64 4.78 -19.35
C ILE A 69 -6.21 5.18 -17.94
N ARG A 70 -5.43 6.24 -17.86
CA ARG A 70 -5.04 6.86 -16.56
C ARG A 70 -5.50 8.30 -16.57
N VAL A 71 -6.25 8.69 -15.56
CA VAL A 71 -6.68 10.07 -15.35
C VAL A 71 -6.06 10.58 -14.06
N THR A 72 -5.44 11.76 -14.15
CA THR A 72 -4.82 12.43 -13.01
C THR A 72 -5.44 13.81 -12.87
N LEU A 73 -6.03 14.08 -11.72
CA LEU A 73 -6.50 15.41 -11.38
C LEU A 73 -5.28 16.33 -11.18
N ILE A 74 -5.27 17.48 -11.86
CA ILE A 74 -4.22 18.50 -11.69
C ILE A 74 -4.66 19.54 -10.68
N SER A 75 -5.83 20.16 -10.91
CA SER A 75 -6.38 21.20 -10.04
C SER A 75 -7.87 21.36 -10.25
N PHE A 76 -8.53 21.98 -9.30
CA PHE A 76 -9.85 22.55 -9.44
C PHE A 76 -9.79 24.01 -8.98
N GLN A 77 -10.54 24.88 -9.62
CA GLN A 77 -10.50 26.33 -9.41
C GLN A 77 -11.88 26.95 -9.62
N ASN A 78 -11.98 28.25 -9.40
CA ASN A 78 -13.21 29.01 -9.62
C ASN A 78 -14.44 28.40 -8.95
N GLU A 79 -14.34 28.14 -7.66
CA GLU A 79 -15.48 27.72 -6.85
C GLU A 79 -16.53 28.83 -6.82
N GLN A 80 -17.50 28.74 -7.72
CA GLN A 80 -18.67 29.60 -7.76
C GLN A 80 -19.84 28.90 -7.07
N ASP A 81 -20.87 29.65 -6.78
CA ASP A 81 -22.05 29.08 -6.13
C ASP A 81 -22.72 27.97 -6.97
N ASN A 82 -22.60 28.04 -8.30
CA ASN A 82 -23.29 27.16 -9.24
C ASN A 82 -22.35 26.39 -10.19
N SER A 83 -21.04 26.50 -10.04
CA SER A 83 -20.08 25.81 -10.91
C SER A 83 -18.70 25.68 -10.29
N ILE A 84 -17.95 24.70 -10.74
CA ILE A 84 -16.54 24.49 -10.39
C ILE A 84 -15.77 24.05 -11.64
N ASP A 85 -14.59 24.64 -11.86
CA ASP A 85 -13.71 24.27 -12.97
C ASP A 85 -12.74 23.19 -12.52
N ILE A 86 -12.54 22.18 -13.36
CA ILE A 86 -11.62 21.07 -13.11
C ILE A 86 -10.61 20.96 -14.26
N THR A 87 -9.33 20.90 -13.89
CA THR A 87 -8.23 20.63 -14.82
C THR A 87 -7.67 19.24 -14.54
N TYR A 88 -7.64 18.40 -15.55
CA TYR A 88 -7.18 17.02 -15.42
C TYR A 88 -6.37 16.58 -16.63
N LEU A 89 -5.47 15.61 -16.41
CA LEU A 89 -4.62 15.00 -17.42
C LEU A 89 -5.12 13.58 -17.71
N ILE A 90 -5.39 13.32 -18.96
CA ILE A 90 -5.75 11.99 -19.45
C ILE A 90 -4.56 11.41 -20.17
N GLN A 91 -4.16 10.21 -19.78
CA GLN A 91 -3.17 9.41 -20.49
C GLN A 91 -3.84 8.12 -20.95
N ARG A 92 -3.76 7.86 -22.25
CA ARG A 92 -4.34 6.68 -22.88
C ARG A 92 -3.29 5.95 -23.68
N ARG A 93 -3.33 4.63 -23.61
CA ARG A 93 -2.41 3.77 -24.37
C ARG A 93 -2.75 3.81 -25.86
N ASP A 94 -4.03 3.81 -26.20
CA ASP A 94 -4.54 3.92 -27.55
C ASP A 94 -5.22 5.28 -27.76
N PRO A 95 -4.55 6.23 -28.46
CA PRO A 95 -5.10 7.55 -28.69
C PRO A 95 -6.27 7.56 -29.68
N SER A 96 -6.48 6.50 -30.46
CA SER A 96 -7.56 6.40 -31.44
C SER A 96 -8.94 6.15 -30.80
N LEU A 97 -8.98 5.70 -29.53
CA LEU A 97 -10.23 5.45 -28.83
C LEU A 97 -10.82 6.75 -28.29
N ALA A 98 -12.11 6.99 -28.57
CA ALA A 98 -12.86 8.02 -27.90
C ALA A 98 -13.19 7.59 -26.46
N LEU A 99 -13.26 8.55 -25.52
CA LEU A 99 -13.54 8.28 -24.12
C LEU A 99 -14.80 9.04 -23.69
N ASN A 100 -15.59 8.41 -22.83
CA ASN A 100 -16.63 9.11 -22.06
C ASN A 100 -16.16 9.20 -20.60
N CYS A 101 -16.01 10.42 -20.10
CA CYS A 101 -15.57 10.69 -18.74
C CYS A 101 -16.69 11.30 -17.92
N THR A 102 -16.96 10.74 -16.76
CA THR A 102 -17.90 11.30 -15.78
C THR A 102 -17.14 12.12 -14.77
N LEU A 103 -17.42 13.42 -14.70
CA LEU A 103 -16.88 14.37 -13.75
C LEU A 103 -17.91 14.62 -12.66
N ILE A 104 -17.50 14.67 -11.41
CA ILE A 104 -18.37 14.94 -10.27
C ILE A 104 -17.82 16.07 -9.42
N ALA A 105 -18.75 16.87 -8.89
CA ALA A 105 -18.46 17.91 -7.91
C ALA A 105 -19.13 17.57 -6.58
N ARG A 106 -18.44 17.83 -5.47
CA ARG A 106 -18.92 17.54 -4.11
C ARG A 106 -18.88 18.78 -3.23
N ASP A 107 -19.85 18.86 -2.33
CA ASP A 107 -19.89 19.85 -1.26
C ASP A 107 -18.97 19.47 -0.08
N PHE A 108 -19.02 20.29 0.97
CA PHE A 108 -18.25 20.06 2.21
C PHE A 108 -18.66 18.76 2.91
N ASP A 109 -19.92 18.35 2.82
CA ASP A 109 -20.47 17.13 3.41
C ASP A 109 -20.23 15.88 2.53
N LYS A 110 -19.47 16.03 1.43
CA LYS A 110 -19.15 14.99 0.45
C LYS A 110 -20.34 14.51 -0.40
N ASN A 111 -21.45 15.22 -0.39
CA ASN A 111 -22.57 14.93 -1.28
C ASN A 111 -22.22 15.36 -2.70
N VAL A 112 -22.70 14.61 -3.68
CA VAL A 112 -22.56 14.99 -5.10
C VAL A 112 -23.56 16.09 -5.42
N VAL A 113 -23.05 17.28 -5.71
CA VAL A 113 -23.85 18.48 -6.02
C VAL A 113 -23.86 18.82 -7.51
N GLY A 114 -22.96 18.19 -8.27
CA GLY A 114 -22.91 18.33 -9.73
C GLY A 114 -22.30 17.11 -10.37
N GLU A 115 -22.80 16.76 -11.57
CA GLU A 115 -22.28 15.67 -12.40
C GLU A 115 -22.40 16.07 -13.85
N VAL A 116 -21.35 15.79 -14.65
CA VAL A 116 -21.34 16.04 -16.09
C VAL A 116 -20.59 14.93 -16.80
N GLU A 117 -21.11 14.49 -17.94
CA GLU A 117 -20.44 13.56 -18.83
C GLU A 117 -19.76 14.34 -19.96
N VAL A 118 -18.46 14.07 -20.16
CA VAL A 118 -17.65 14.72 -21.19
C VAL A 118 -17.10 13.68 -22.15
N VAL A 119 -17.44 13.85 -23.43
CA VAL A 119 -16.90 12.98 -24.49
C VAL A 119 -15.58 13.57 -24.99
N ILE A 120 -14.55 12.76 -24.99
CA ILE A 120 -13.22 13.08 -25.45
C ILE A 120 -12.96 12.33 -26.74
N SER A 121 -12.88 13.09 -27.83
CA SER A 121 -12.65 12.53 -29.16
C SER A 121 -11.29 11.84 -29.26
N SER A 122 -11.17 10.93 -30.23
CA SER A 122 -9.89 10.37 -30.66
C SER A 122 -8.93 11.49 -31.04
N SER A 123 -7.64 11.30 -30.70
CA SER A 123 -6.57 12.24 -31.08
C SER A 123 -5.30 11.46 -31.41
N SER A 124 -4.32 12.14 -31.98
CA SER A 124 -3.00 11.56 -32.22
C SER A 124 -2.10 11.53 -30.97
N GLN A 125 -2.52 12.18 -29.89
CA GLN A 125 -1.73 12.30 -28.66
C GLN A 125 -2.23 11.34 -27.57
N GLY A 126 -1.33 10.56 -27.00
CA GLY A 126 -1.63 9.67 -25.87
C GLY A 126 -1.83 10.38 -24.54
N SER A 127 -1.47 11.67 -24.45
CA SER A 127 -1.61 12.50 -23.25
C SER A 127 -2.31 13.81 -23.62
N LEU A 128 -3.39 14.14 -22.91
CA LEU A 128 -4.21 15.31 -23.14
C LEU A 128 -4.59 15.97 -21.82
N SER A 129 -4.24 17.25 -21.65
CA SER A 129 -4.75 18.08 -20.56
C SER A 129 -6.05 18.77 -20.96
N ARG A 130 -7.05 18.71 -20.10
CA ARG A 130 -8.35 19.31 -20.32
C ARG A 130 -8.76 20.17 -19.12
N ASN A 131 -9.54 21.21 -19.43
CA ASN A 131 -10.24 22.03 -18.46
C ASN A 131 -11.72 22.00 -18.83
N ASP A 132 -12.57 21.54 -17.92
CA ASP A 132 -14.01 21.47 -18.10
C ASP A 132 -14.70 22.04 -16.86
N THR A 133 -15.87 22.63 -17.06
CA THR A 133 -16.68 23.22 -15.99
C THR A 133 -17.82 22.27 -15.62
N ILE A 134 -17.97 22.00 -14.33
CA ILE A 134 -19.05 21.17 -13.79
C ILE A 134 -20.13 22.10 -13.25
N PRO A 135 -21.35 22.09 -13.81
CA PRO A 135 -22.47 22.82 -13.23
C PRO A 135 -22.91 22.16 -11.93
N THR A 136 -23.17 22.95 -10.91
CA THR A 136 -23.53 22.47 -9.58
C THR A 136 -24.82 23.08 -9.08
N ARG A 137 -25.57 22.36 -8.26
CA ARG A 137 -26.80 22.83 -7.63
C ARG A 137 -26.55 23.63 -6.36
N LEU A 138 -25.45 23.33 -5.71
CA LEU A 138 -24.95 23.97 -4.49
C LEU A 138 -23.46 24.24 -4.66
N ARG A 139 -22.90 25.09 -3.82
CA ARG A 139 -21.47 25.39 -3.84
C ARG A 139 -20.66 24.14 -3.64
N ALA A 140 -19.84 23.78 -4.63
CA ALA A 140 -18.91 22.70 -4.55
C ALA A 140 -17.58 23.16 -3.95
N VAL A 141 -16.93 22.29 -3.17
CA VAL A 141 -15.60 22.51 -2.60
C VAL A 141 -14.55 21.54 -3.16
N ASN A 142 -15.01 20.54 -3.92
CA ASN A 142 -14.12 19.55 -4.52
C ASN A 142 -14.71 19.08 -5.86
N ALA A 143 -13.82 18.86 -6.83
CA ALA A 143 -14.16 18.25 -8.09
C ALA A 143 -13.21 17.09 -8.40
N SER A 144 -13.72 16.03 -8.99
CA SER A 144 -12.94 14.84 -9.33
C SER A 144 -13.47 14.14 -10.57
N VAL A 145 -12.60 13.40 -11.25
CA VAL A 145 -13.00 12.49 -12.30
C VAL A 145 -13.39 11.17 -11.66
N GLN A 146 -14.65 10.77 -11.81
CA GLN A 146 -15.17 9.53 -11.23
C GLN A 146 -14.73 8.33 -12.02
N ARG A 147 -14.89 8.36 -13.34
CA ARG A 147 -14.48 7.30 -14.26
C ARG A 147 -14.29 7.84 -15.67
N CYS A 148 -13.50 7.15 -16.48
CA CYS A 148 -13.39 7.36 -17.90
C CYS A 148 -13.38 5.98 -18.59
N ASP A 149 -14.33 5.77 -19.46
CA ASP A 149 -14.50 4.53 -20.19
C ASP A 149 -14.27 4.76 -21.69
N ALA A 150 -13.67 3.78 -22.36
CA ALA A 150 -13.54 3.83 -23.81
C ALA A 150 -14.91 3.62 -24.47
N ILE A 151 -15.24 4.50 -25.41
CA ILE A 151 -16.44 4.32 -26.23
C ILE A 151 -16.07 3.41 -27.38
N ASP A 152 -16.61 2.19 -27.38
CA ASP A 152 -16.51 1.32 -28.56
C ASP A 152 -17.56 1.73 -29.59
N LEU A 153 -17.12 2.51 -30.58
CA LEU A 153 -17.98 2.94 -31.69
C LEU A 153 -18.27 1.81 -32.71
N LYS A 154 -17.78 0.58 -32.44
CA LYS A 154 -17.97 -0.57 -33.38
C LYS A 154 -19.28 -1.34 -33.11
N GLY A 155 -20.11 -0.92 -32.18
CA GLY A 155 -21.36 -1.59 -31.81
C GLY A 155 -22.62 -0.91 -32.37
N LYS A 156 -22.71 -0.69 -33.70
CA LYS A 156 -24.01 -0.45 -34.38
C LYS A 156 -24.00 -0.98 -35.79
#